data_5511f7e25fa5701a99826054338cccd1
#
_entry.id   5511f7e25fa5701a99826054338cccd1
#
_cell.length_a   1.000
_cell.length_b   1.000
_cell.length_c   1.000
_cell.angle_alpha   90.00
_cell.angle_beta   90.00
_cell.angle_gamma   90.00
#
_symmetry.space_group_name_H-M   'P 1'
#
loop_
_entity.id
_entity.type
_entity.pdbx_description
1 polymer ?
#
loop_
_entity_poly.entity_id
_entity_poly.type
_entity_poly.pdbx_seq_one_letter_code
_entity_poly.pdbx_strand_id
1 'polypeptide(L)'
;AAKLNGEISESNNKVRIFATRSGEAKMQLTYAEAARWLLFINGYDDVSVKPSKAGLPSISIGWLGQNTIVYAIGRNLFETLMMNLVPLQNGNGELWPKPCPIWECLPRSDERKKIDPPSNPAELFTHQSRRIFLKRENGVITGFNALGGEFFDKERVTAETMALYILNSNSAKPLRLFNDVPLWQ
;
A
#
# COMPACT_ATOMS: atom_id res chain seq x y z
N ALA A 1 -4.62 18.69 -2.35
CA ALA A 1 -5.41 17.44 -2.39
C ALA A 1 -5.37 16.77 -3.76
N ALA A 2 -5.33 17.52 -4.88
CA ALA A 2 -5.34 16.95 -6.25
C ALA A 2 -4.28 15.86 -6.51
N LYS A 3 -3.12 15.96 -5.87
CA LYS A 3 -2.06 14.93 -5.96
C LYS A 3 -2.37 13.69 -5.13
N LEU A 4 -3.14 13.82 -4.05
CA LEU A 4 -3.56 12.70 -3.21
C LEU A 4 -4.66 11.88 -3.89
N ASN A 5 -5.54 12.54 -4.64
CA ASN A 5 -6.61 11.89 -5.39
C ASN A 5 -6.05 11.19 -6.63
N GLY A 6 -6.02 9.85 -6.65
CA GLY A 6 -5.50 9.07 -7.76
C GLY A 6 -6.28 9.23 -9.07
N GLU A 7 -7.56 9.60 -9.02
CA GLU A 7 -8.35 9.92 -10.22
C GLU A 7 -7.86 11.19 -10.91
N ILE A 8 -7.34 12.13 -10.16
CA ILE A 8 -6.80 13.40 -10.67
C ILE A 8 -5.28 13.31 -10.81
N SER A 9 -4.57 12.96 -9.73
CA SER A 9 -3.11 12.81 -9.68
C SER A 9 -2.33 13.96 -10.35
N GLU A 10 -2.78 15.18 -10.11
CA GLU A 10 -2.18 16.40 -10.67
C GLU A 10 -1.10 16.98 -9.76
N SER A 11 -0.10 17.58 -10.36
CA SER A 11 0.93 18.37 -9.71
C SER A 11 1.16 19.66 -10.51
N ASN A 12 1.98 20.57 -9.99
CA ASN A 12 2.30 21.83 -10.68
C ASN A 12 2.86 21.62 -12.09
N ASN A 13 3.54 20.49 -12.31
CA ASN A 13 4.19 20.16 -13.59
C ASN A 13 3.39 19.15 -14.43
N LYS A 14 2.26 18.66 -13.92
CA LYS A 14 1.46 17.64 -14.59
C LYS A 14 -0.01 17.93 -14.34
N VAL A 15 -0.61 18.63 -15.28
CA VAL A 15 -2.05 18.93 -15.28
C VAL A 15 -2.75 17.98 -16.25
N ARG A 16 -3.85 17.37 -15.84
CA ARG A 16 -4.66 16.52 -16.71
C ARG A 16 -5.61 17.37 -17.55
N ILE A 17 -5.65 17.10 -18.84
CA ILE A 17 -6.57 17.75 -19.77
C ILE A 17 -8.02 17.38 -19.44
N PHE A 18 -8.25 16.09 -19.16
CA PHE A 18 -9.57 15.56 -18.77
C PHE A 18 -9.49 15.04 -17.35
N ALA A 19 -9.95 15.82 -16.40
CA ALA A 19 -10.05 15.43 -15.01
C ALA A 19 -11.52 15.21 -14.63
N THR A 20 -11.77 14.26 -13.75
CA THR A 20 -13.11 13.94 -13.23
C THR A 20 -13.71 15.09 -12.41
N ARG A 21 -12.87 16.02 -11.97
CA ARG A 21 -13.26 17.20 -11.18
C ARG A 21 -12.63 18.47 -11.76
N SER A 22 -13.30 19.60 -11.56
CA SER A 22 -12.82 20.90 -12.01
C SER A 22 -12.79 21.93 -10.88
N GLY A 23 -12.08 23.03 -11.07
CA GLY A 23 -12.01 24.15 -10.12
C GLY A 23 -11.58 23.70 -8.70
N GLU A 24 -12.22 24.28 -7.70
CA GLU A 24 -11.92 23.99 -6.28
C GLU A 24 -12.18 22.53 -5.88
N ALA A 25 -13.12 21.84 -6.53
CA ALA A 25 -13.41 20.44 -6.26
C ALA A 25 -12.20 19.51 -6.50
N LYS A 26 -11.23 19.91 -7.33
CA LYS A 26 -9.94 19.20 -7.47
C LYS A 26 -9.08 19.27 -6.21
N MET A 27 -9.21 20.37 -5.48
CA MET A 27 -8.35 20.69 -4.33
C MET A 27 -8.91 20.24 -3.00
N GLN A 28 -10.06 19.57 -3.01
CA GLN A 28 -10.74 19.12 -1.80
C GLN A 28 -11.11 17.65 -1.89
N LEU A 29 -11.00 16.96 -0.75
CA LEU A 29 -11.42 15.55 -0.56
C LEU A 29 -12.25 15.47 0.72
N THR A 30 -13.28 14.66 0.71
CA THR A 30 -13.91 14.22 1.95
C THR A 30 -12.96 13.35 2.76
N TYR A 31 -13.19 13.19 4.06
CA TYR A 31 -12.38 12.30 4.90
C TYR A 31 -12.41 10.85 4.41
N ALA A 32 -13.56 10.38 3.98
CA ALA A 32 -13.73 9.02 3.45
C ALA A 32 -12.95 8.81 2.14
N GLU A 33 -12.95 9.78 1.24
CA GLU A 33 -12.13 9.73 0.00
C GLU A 33 -10.64 9.75 0.34
N ALA A 34 -10.21 10.64 1.22
CA ALA A 34 -8.82 10.72 1.62
C ALA A 34 -8.33 9.42 2.28
N ALA A 35 -9.15 8.79 3.13
CA ALA A 35 -8.81 7.49 3.73
C ALA A 35 -8.59 6.40 2.69
N ARG A 36 -9.47 6.28 1.68
CA ARG A 36 -9.28 5.32 0.58
C ARG A 36 -8.02 5.60 -0.23
N TRP A 37 -7.76 6.87 -0.55
CA TRP A 37 -6.56 7.24 -1.28
C TRP A 37 -5.27 7.04 -0.49
N LEU A 38 -5.30 7.15 0.84
CA LEU A 38 -4.14 6.79 1.68
C LEU A 38 -3.76 5.32 1.55
N LEU A 39 -4.74 4.42 1.54
CA LEU A 39 -4.49 2.99 1.33
C LEU A 39 -3.90 2.73 -0.06
N PHE A 40 -4.49 3.33 -1.09
CA PHE A 40 -4.00 3.21 -2.45
C PHE A 40 -2.55 3.71 -2.60
N ILE A 41 -2.25 4.91 -2.11
CA ILE A 41 -0.91 5.50 -2.20
C ILE A 41 0.12 4.64 -1.47
N ASN A 42 -0.20 4.16 -0.29
CA ASN A 42 0.72 3.34 0.49
C ASN A 42 0.89 1.93 -0.09
N GLY A 43 -0.12 1.38 -0.75
CA GLY A 43 -0.05 0.06 -1.36
C GLY A 43 0.54 0.05 -2.77
N TYR A 44 0.13 0.97 -3.62
CA TYR A 44 0.33 0.87 -5.07
C TYR A 44 1.07 2.03 -5.73
N ASP A 45 0.98 3.27 -5.18
CA ASP A 45 1.46 4.43 -5.93
C ASP A 45 2.98 4.55 -5.95
N ASP A 46 3.55 4.67 -7.14
CA ASP A 46 4.98 4.92 -7.37
C ASP A 46 5.31 6.39 -7.64
N VAL A 47 4.34 7.21 -7.98
CA VAL A 47 4.55 8.59 -8.46
C VAL A 47 4.35 9.68 -7.40
N SER A 48 3.85 9.33 -6.21
CA SER A 48 3.65 10.28 -5.12
C SER A 48 4.98 10.77 -4.53
N VAL A 49 4.93 11.77 -3.67
CA VAL A 49 6.10 12.35 -3.01
C VAL A 49 6.98 11.27 -2.37
N LYS A 50 8.26 11.25 -2.74
CA LYS A 50 9.29 10.34 -2.24
C LYS A 50 10.35 11.14 -1.49
N PRO A 51 10.09 11.60 -0.27
CA PRO A 51 11.11 12.31 0.50
C PRO A 51 12.28 11.39 0.77
N SER A 52 13.50 11.84 0.45
CA SER A 52 14.72 11.08 0.70
C SER A 52 15.40 11.55 1.98
N LYS A 53 16.07 10.63 2.66
CA LYS A 53 16.97 10.93 3.78
C LYS A 53 18.30 10.22 3.51
N ALA A 54 19.39 10.92 3.65
CA ALA A 54 20.72 10.36 3.45
C ALA A 54 20.95 9.14 4.38
N GLY A 55 21.63 8.12 3.88
CA GLY A 55 21.92 6.89 4.63
C GLY A 55 20.77 5.89 4.78
N LEU A 56 19.59 6.19 4.23
CA LEU A 56 18.44 5.26 4.24
C LEU A 56 18.06 4.83 2.82
N PRO A 57 17.48 3.63 2.66
CA PRO A 57 17.01 3.17 1.36
C PRO A 57 16.01 4.15 0.74
N SER A 58 15.99 4.27 -0.57
CA SER A 58 14.97 5.06 -1.28
C SER A 58 13.56 4.56 -0.95
N ILE A 59 12.60 5.48 -0.92
CA ILE A 59 11.19 5.10 -0.82
C ILE A 59 10.78 4.55 -2.17
N SER A 60 10.38 3.29 -2.18
CA SER A 60 9.85 2.62 -3.37
C SER A 60 8.32 2.66 -3.39
N ILE A 61 7.74 2.13 -4.45
CA ILE A 61 6.32 1.74 -4.50
C ILE A 61 5.94 0.90 -3.27
N GLY A 62 4.70 0.98 -2.84
CA GLY A 62 4.20 0.23 -1.68
C GLY A 62 4.22 -1.29 -1.90
N TRP A 63 3.89 -2.05 -0.86
CA TRP A 63 4.02 -3.51 -0.86
C TRP A 63 3.25 -4.16 -2.02
N LEU A 64 1.98 -3.82 -2.20
CA LEU A 64 1.12 -4.43 -3.23
C LEU A 64 1.59 -4.10 -4.66
N GLY A 65 2.08 -2.89 -4.89
CA GLY A 65 2.60 -2.48 -6.20
C GLY A 65 3.94 -3.11 -6.57
N GLN A 66 4.58 -3.82 -5.66
CA GLN A 66 5.86 -4.50 -5.89
C GLN A 66 5.72 -5.97 -6.25
N ASN A 67 4.54 -6.54 -6.05
CA ASN A 67 4.31 -7.97 -6.13
C ASN A 67 3.35 -8.30 -7.27
N THR A 68 3.50 -9.49 -7.82
CA THR A 68 2.45 -10.11 -8.63
C THR A 68 1.42 -10.70 -7.68
N ILE A 69 0.20 -10.22 -7.76
CA ILE A 69 -0.91 -10.67 -6.93
C ILE A 69 -1.76 -11.67 -7.71
N VAL A 70 -1.97 -12.83 -7.14
CA VAL A 70 -2.85 -13.88 -7.65
C VAL A 70 -4.07 -13.98 -6.77
N TYR A 71 -5.24 -13.93 -7.35
CA TYR A 71 -6.49 -14.08 -6.63
C TYR A 71 -7.55 -14.78 -7.47
N ALA A 72 -8.46 -15.49 -6.80
CA ALA A 72 -9.59 -16.13 -7.44
C ALA A 72 -10.73 -15.12 -7.65
N ILE A 73 -11.38 -15.17 -8.82
CA ILE A 73 -12.50 -14.31 -9.15
C ILE A 73 -13.80 -15.11 -8.98
N GLY A 74 -14.67 -14.64 -8.08
CA GLY A 74 -16.03 -15.15 -7.91
C GLY A 74 -17.03 -14.44 -8.84
N ARG A 75 -18.29 -14.89 -8.83
CA ARG A 75 -19.39 -14.30 -9.60
C ARG A 75 -19.78 -12.89 -9.17
N ASN A 76 -19.42 -12.51 -7.95
CA ASN A 76 -19.66 -11.20 -7.37
C ASN A 76 -18.54 -10.85 -6.38
N LEU A 77 -18.56 -9.64 -5.83
CA LEU A 77 -17.55 -9.18 -4.90
C LEU A 77 -17.48 -10.03 -3.63
N PHE A 78 -18.62 -10.45 -3.08
CA PHE A 78 -18.65 -11.28 -1.88
C PHE A 78 -17.93 -12.62 -2.09
N GLU A 79 -18.27 -13.34 -3.19
CA GLU A 79 -17.62 -14.59 -3.54
C GLU A 79 -16.11 -14.39 -3.76
N THR A 80 -15.72 -13.33 -4.48
CA THR A 80 -14.31 -13.01 -4.70
C THR A 80 -13.58 -12.80 -3.37
N LEU A 81 -14.14 -12.05 -2.44
CA LEU A 81 -13.53 -11.83 -1.14
C LEU A 81 -13.44 -13.12 -0.32
N MET A 82 -14.50 -13.94 -0.31
CA MET A 82 -14.50 -15.20 0.43
C MET A 82 -13.53 -16.23 -0.12
N MET A 83 -13.39 -16.33 -1.44
CA MET A 83 -12.43 -17.25 -2.07
C MET A 83 -10.96 -16.88 -1.80
N ASN A 84 -10.67 -15.62 -1.51
CA ASN A 84 -9.33 -15.14 -1.22
C ASN A 84 -9.08 -14.89 0.27
N LEU A 85 -10.05 -15.21 1.13
CA LEU A 85 -9.88 -15.10 2.58
C LEU A 85 -8.98 -16.21 3.09
N VAL A 86 -7.84 -15.85 3.62
CA VAL A 86 -6.86 -16.79 4.21
C VAL A 86 -6.79 -16.55 5.72
N PRO A 87 -7.60 -17.25 6.53
CA PRO A 87 -7.64 -17.05 7.97
C PRO A 87 -6.48 -17.72 8.72
N LEU A 88 -5.79 -18.68 8.08
CA LEU A 88 -4.74 -19.47 8.71
C LEU A 88 -3.36 -19.03 8.25
N GLN A 89 -2.39 -19.11 9.16
CA GLN A 89 -0.98 -18.85 8.84
C GLN A 89 -0.42 -20.03 8.02
N ASN A 90 0.13 -19.73 6.87
CA ASN A 90 1.05 -20.56 6.06
C ASN A 90 0.98 -22.10 6.29
N GLY A 91 -0.22 -22.68 6.32
CA GLY A 91 -0.41 -24.11 6.43
C GLY A 91 -0.18 -24.71 7.82
N ASN A 92 0.10 -23.91 8.83
CA ASN A 92 0.34 -24.41 10.21
C ASN A 92 -0.96 -24.77 10.95
N GLY A 93 -2.12 -24.50 10.36
CA GLY A 93 -3.41 -24.72 11.02
C GLY A 93 -3.75 -23.69 12.12
N GLU A 94 -2.87 -22.73 12.36
CA GLU A 94 -3.05 -21.67 13.34
C GLU A 94 -3.70 -20.44 12.69
N LEU A 95 -4.56 -19.78 13.44
CA LEU A 95 -5.13 -18.50 13.02
C LEU A 95 -4.04 -17.42 13.02
N TRP A 96 -4.20 -16.42 12.16
CA TRP A 96 -3.40 -15.21 12.24
C TRP A 96 -3.51 -14.60 13.64
N PRO A 97 -2.43 -14.02 14.18
CA PRO A 97 -2.52 -13.26 15.42
C PRO A 97 -3.55 -12.14 15.26
N LYS A 98 -4.02 -11.61 16.37
CA LYS A 98 -5.04 -10.54 16.38
C LYS A 98 -4.67 -9.48 15.33
N PRO A 99 -5.53 -9.20 14.35
CA PRO A 99 -5.24 -8.22 13.32
C PRO A 99 -5.01 -6.85 13.97
N CYS A 100 -3.92 -6.19 13.57
CA CYS A 100 -3.56 -4.86 14.03
C CYS A 100 -3.28 -3.99 12.79
N PRO A 101 -4.32 -3.41 12.16
CA PRO A 101 -4.07 -2.45 11.10
C PRO A 101 -3.31 -1.25 11.66
N ILE A 102 -2.50 -0.60 10.83
CA ILE A 102 -1.52 0.40 11.27
C ILE A 102 -2.13 1.56 12.10
N TRP A 103 -3.38 1.90 11.86
CA TRP A 103 -4.08 2.96 12.61
C TRP A 103 -4.53 2.55 14.02
N GLU A 104 -4.51 1.26 14.34
CA GLU A 104 -4.76 0.72 15.68
C GLU A 104 -3.47 0.46 16.45
N CYS A 105 -2.33 0.48 15.75
CA CYS A 105 -1.03 0.29 16.36
C CYS A 105 -0.53 1.60 16.97
N LEU A 106 0.21 1.50 18.07
CA LEU A 106 0.86 2.66 18.67
C LEU A 106 1.87 3.26 17.68
N PRO A 107 2.03 4.61 17.66
CA PRO A 107 3.07 5.26 16.88
C PRO A 107 4.43 4.66 17.19
N ARG A 108 5.11 4.14 16.19
CA ARG A 108 6.38 3.43 16.42
C ARG A 108 7.56 4.38 16.57
N SER A 109 7.56 5.49 15.86
CA SER A 109 8.64 6.49 15.91
C SER A 109 8.32 7.66 15.00
N ASP A 110 8.85 8.84 15.31
CA ASP A 110 8.85 10.00 14.39
C ASP A 110 9.89 9.87 13.29
N GLU A 111 10.87 8.97 13.46
CA GLU A 111 11.93 8.74 12.50
C GLU A 111 11.66 7.54 11.59
N ARG A 112 12.11 7.67 10.34
CA ARG A 112 12.15 6.55 9.41
C ARG A 112 13.22 5.55 9.84
N LYS A 113 12.81 4.31 10.14
CA LYS A 113 13.72 3.24 10.57
C LYS A 113 13.34 1.89 9.96
N LYS A 114 14.26 0.94 10.04
CA LYS A 114 13.99 -0.46 9.74
C LYS A 114 13.19 -1.06 10.90
N ILE A 115 12.15 -1.80 10.58
CA ILE A 115 11.31 -2.54 11.52
C ILE A 115 11.34 -4.03 11.17
N ASP A 116 10.85 -4.87 12.06
CA ASP A 116 10.56 -6.26 11.73
C ASP A 116 9.42 -6.33 10.71
N PRO A 117 9.41 -7.34 9.84
CA PRO A 117 8.32 -7.54 8.90
C PRO A 117 6.97 -7.67 9.61
N PRO A 118 5.88 -7.14 9.01
CA PRO A 118 4.54 -7.33 9.54
C PRO A 118 4.20 -8.80 9.80
N SER A 119 3.54 -9.08 10.91
CA SER A 119 3.25 -10.44 11.37
C SER A 119 1.89 -10.97 10.90
N ASN A 120 1.05 -10.11 10.36
CA ASN A 120 -0.28 -10.47 9.86
C ASN A 120 -0.66 -9.63 8.63
N PRO A 121 -1.63 -10.10 7.81
CA PRO A 121 -2.06 -9.41 6.60
C PRO A 121 -2.61 -8.00 6.86
N ALA A 122 -3.33 -7.78 7.96
CA ALA A 122 -3.89 -6.46 8.26
C ALA A 122 -2.79 -5.41 8.47
N GLU A 123 -1.72 -5.75 9.19
CA GLU A 123 -0.56 -4.88 9.35
C GLU A 123 0.17 -4.67 8.01
N LEU A 124 0.39 -5.74 7.25
CA LEU A 124 1.11 -5.69 5.97
C LEU A 124 0.41 -4.80 4.93
N PHE A 125 -0.89 -5.00 4.74
CA PHE A 125 -1.66 -4.28 3.72
C PHE A 125 -1.98 -2.84 4.09
N THR A 126 -1.88 -2.49 5.36
CA THR A 126 -2.05 -1.11 5.84
C THR A 126 -0.73 -0.42 6.16
N HIS A 127 0.42 -1.10 5.95
CA HIS A 127 1.74 -0.54 6.22
C HIS A 127 1.98 0.77 5.45
N GLN A 128 2.45 1.77 6.16
CA GLN A 128 2.69 3.10 5.60
C GLN A 128 4.12 3.24 5.07
N SER A 129 4.31 2.90 3.79
CA SER A 129 5.56 3.19 3.07
C SER A 129 5.86 4.69 3.03
N ARG A 130 4.83 5.51 3.14
CA ARG A 130 4.86 6.96 3.30
C ARG A 130 3.96 7.37 4.45
N ARG A 131 4.48 8.16 5.36
CA ARG A 131 3.68 8.82 6.41
C ARG A 131 3.08 10.07 5.81
N ILE A 132 1.77 10.11 5.71
CA ILE A 132 1.04 11.21 5.09
C ILE A 132 0.24 11.92 6.17
N PHE A 133 0.59 13.17 6.41
CA PHE A 133 -0.15 14.07 7.30
C PHE A 133 -1.15 14.88 6.46
N LEU A 134 -2.44 14.69 6.73
CA LEU A 134 -3.52 15.37 6.00
C LEU A 134 -3.80 16.74 6.59
N LYS A 135 -3.83 17.75 5.72
CA LYS A 135 -4.25 19.10 6.07
C LYS A 135 -5.77 19.21 6.00
N ARG A 136 -6.40 19.49 7.14
CA ARG A 136 -7.86 19.58 7.30
C ARG A 136 -8.28 21.02 7.46
N GLU A 137 -9.23 21.47 6.64
CA GLU A 137 -9.81 22.79 6.68
C GLU A 137 -11.30 22.70 6.38
N ASN A 138 -12.14 23.35 7.18
CA ASN A 138 -13.60 23.42 6.95
C ASN A 138 -14.29 22.07 6.65
N GLY A 139 -13.90 21.00 7.34
CA GLY A 139 -14.53 19.69 7.16
C GLY A 139 -14.05 18.88 5.95
N VAL A 140 -13.05 19.37 5.22
CA VAL A 140 -12.46 18.68 4.05
C VAL A 140 -10.94 18.60 4.15
N ILE A 141 -10.35 17.75 3.32
CA ILE A 141 -8.90 17.66 3.15
C ILE A 141 -8.47 18.55 1.98
N THR A 142 -7.66 19.55 2.26
CA THR A 142 -7.18 20.53 1.28
C THR A 142 -5.75 20.28 0.83
N GLY A 143 -4.97 19.49 1.59
CA GLY A 143 -3.58 19.22 1.27
C GLY A 143 -3.01 18.08 2.11
N PHE A 144 -1.72 17.81 1.91
CA PHE A 144 -0.98 16.85 2.72
C PHE A 144 0.52 17.15 2.73
N ASN A 145 1.19 16.68 3.78
CA ASN A 145 2.63 16.56 3.86
C ASN A 145 3.00 15.07 3.90
N ALA A 146 4.07 14.68 3.24
CA ALA A 146 4.53 13.30 3.21
C ALA A 146 5.97 13.19 3.72
N LEU A 147 6.19 12.21 4.58
CA LEU A 147 7.49 11.78 5.07
C LEU A 147 7.74 10.33 4.67
N GLY A 148 8.99 9.89 4.70
CA GLY A 148 9.32 8.48 4.53
C GLY A 148 8.77 7.66 5.68
N GLY A 149 8.07 6.58 5.37
CA GLY A 149 7.61 5.59 6.33
C GLY A 149 8.70 4.61 6.77
N GLU A 150 8.36 3.75 7.68
CA GLU A 150 9.21 2.63 8.09
C GLU A 150 9.41 1.65 6.92
N PHE A 151 10.42 0.82 7.02
CA PHE A 151 10.70 -0.19 6.00
C PHE A 151 11.17 -1.49 6.67
N PHE A 152 10.99 -2.60 5.99
CA PHE A 152 11.34 -3.92 6.49
C PHE A 152 12.02 -4.76 5.40
N ASP A 153 12.58 -5.87 5.80
CA ASP A 153 13.20 -6.84 4.92
C ASP A 153 12.13 -7.64 4.18
N LYS A 154 12.05 -7.47 2.87
CA LYS A 154 11.01 -8.05 2.03
C LYS A 154 11.13 -9.57 1.87
N GLU A 155 12.34 -10.11 2.02
CA GLU A 155 12.60 -11.56 1.92
C GLU A 155 12.11 -12.31 3.16
N ARG A 156 11.78 -11.59 4.24
CA ARG A 156 11.32 -12.14 5.51
C ARG A 156 9.82 -12.00 5.76
N VAL A 157 9.07 -11.52 4.76
CA VAL A 157 7.62 -11.33 4.90
C VAL A 157 6.91 -12.67 4.77
N THR A 158 6.21 -13.08 5.80
CA THR A 158 5.41 -14.32 5.85
C THR A 158 3.90 -14.06 5.86
N ALA A 159 3.51 -12.80 6.06
CA ALA A 159 2.10 -12.40 6.16
C ALA A 159 1.40 -12.17 4.81
N GLU A 160 2.13 -12.30 3.70
CA GLU A 160 1.57 -12.16 2.35
C GLU A 160 0.89 -13.47 1.92
N THR A 161 -0.36 -13.37 1.50
CA THR A 161 -1.19 -14.53 1.17
C THR A 161 -1.52 -14.68 -0.31
N MET A 162 -1.23 -13.67 -1.12
CA MET A 162 -1.62 -13.63 -2.54
C MET A 162 -0.43 -13.43 -3.49
N ALA A 163 0.75 -13.08 -2.99
CA ALA A 163 1.91 -12.88 -3.85
C ALA A 163 2.57 -14.21 -4.23
N LEU A 164 3.12 -14.24 -5.42
CA LEU A 164 3.99 -15.33 -5.87
C LEU A 164 5.42 -15.11 -5.43
N TYR A 165 6.09 -16.20 -5.06
CA TYR A 165 7.50 -16.17 -4.64
C TYR A 165 8.35 -17.15 -5.43
N ILE A 166 9.57 -16.73 -5.75
CA ILE A 166 10.62 -17.63 -6.19
C ILE A 166 11.34 -18.11 -4.92
N LEU A 167 11.31 -19.41 -4.70
CA LEU A 167 11.99 -20.03 -3.58
C LEU A 167 13.40 -20.45 -4.01
N ASN A 168 14.40 -19.91 -3.33
CA ASN A 168 15.78 -20.38 -3.39
C ASN A 168 16.11 -21.06 -2.07
N SER A 169 17.17 -21.86 -2.02
CA SER A 169 17.57 -22.65 -0.83
C SER A 169 17.61 -21.84 0.48
N ASN A 170 17.84 -20.52 0.43
CA ASN A 170 18.00 -19.66 1.60
C ASN A 170 17.15 -18.38 1.59
N SER A 171 16.31 -18.15 0.58
CA SER A 171 15.49 -16.94 0.49
C SER A 171 14.23 -17.14 -0.34
N ALA A 172 13.19 -16.41 -0.01
CA ALA A 172 11.97 -16.29 -0.79
C ALA A 172 11.88 -14.86 -1.34
N LYS A 173 11.92 -14.69 -2.67
CA LYS A 173 11.82 -13.37 -3.30
C LYS A 173 10.48 -13.23 -3.99
N PRO A 174 9.77 -12.10 -3.80
CA PRO A 174 8.55 -11.85 -4.54
C PRO A 174 8.80 -11.92 -6.05
N LEU A 175 8.00 -12.72 -6.75
CA LEU A 175 8.04 -12.83 -8.19
C LEU A 175 7.32 -11.61 -8.80
N ARG A 176 7.98 -10.93 -9.72
CA ARG A 176 7.34 -9.94 -10.58
C ARG A 176 7.20 -10.54 -11.97
N LEU A 177 5.97 -10.74 -12.40
CA LEU A 177 5.69 -11.06 -13.78
C LEU A 177 5.68 -9.75 -14.57
N PHE A 178 6.62 -9.62 -15.48
CA PHE A 178 6.58 -8.61 -16.53
C PHE A 178 5.86 -9.22 -17.70
N ASN A 179 4.91 -8.50 -18.25
CA ASN A 179 4.01 -8.82 -19.36
C ASN A 179 4.37 -10.05 -20.20
N ASP A 180 3.39 -10.90 -20.46
CA ASP A 180 3.39 -11.98 -21.44
C ASP A 180 4.05 -13.31 -21.07
N VAL A 181 4.40 -13.55 -19.81
CA VAL A 181 4.77 -14.89 -19.38
C VAL A 181 3.54 -15.60 -18.82
N PRO A 182 3.01 -16.64 -19.48
CA PRO A 182 1.92 -17.43 -18.92
C PRO A 182 2.37 -18.11 -17.62
N LEU A 183 1.49 -18.14 -16.61
CA LEU A 183 1.77 -18.74 -15.29
C LEU A 183 2.02 -20.25 -15.31
N TRP A 184 1.78 -20.90 -16.47
CA TRP A 184 1.86 -22.35 -16.66
C TRP A 184 2.99 -22.79 -17.61
N GLN A 185 4.00 -22.00 -17.77
CA GLN A 185 5.24 -22.42 -18.44
C GLN A 185 6.26 -22.94 -17.45
#